data_daa515502672089a0242d16d8af852e0
#
_entry.id   daa515502672089a0242d16d8af852e0
#
_cell.length_a   1.000
_cell.length_b   1.000
_cell.length_c   1.000
_cell.angle_alpha   90.00
_cell.angle_beta   90.00
_cell.angle_gamma   90.00
#
_symmetry.space_group_name_H-M   'P 1'
#
loop_
_entity.id
_entity.type
_entity.pdbx_description
1 polymer ?
#
loop_
_entity_poly.entity_id
_entity_poly.type
_entity_poly.pdbx_seq_one_letter_code
_entity_poly.pdbx_strand_id
1 'polypeptide(L)'
;MHFSRREILKGMGAAGLTPLVFSGCATSDDGPSYPPLPENLPEYSWPGDPGPEDMFADGVASGDPLTDGVIIWTRANTGTTEPVGVWWEMALDEEFQQRTAQGTVMTDGSRDFTVKVDVPGLMWGRNYFYRFFAEGRQSPIGRTRLVPKSNEANQLRFGVCSCANYGFGYFYGYRHMAARADLDAIIHLGDYTYEYENGDYPSLEEQLRPVVPEHETVTLEDYRIRLSLYRRDPDLQECHRQHPFIVVWDDHETADNSWMGGAVNHQPATEGPWPERVAAARQAFFEWIPIRDNPGQQLYRTIKYGDLADIIMLDTRIEGREEQFDAIVASLDDPLPDNIISAEQEAWFKEQLTSSTATWKVIGNQVMVGLLLVTDSEGDKGIINTDLWQGYPAGRERVMTFLRDSDISNTVFVTGDIHSSWAMDVTLDSESYDPVTREGALAGEFIAPGITAPMDAALQMFDPSAFDPVVRYVEQERRGYFVLDVQADKAQADWYLLDGIDIDEGNESLDASWAMLNGQKHVVEMDSPETPNDDAPPAAS
;
A
#
# COMPACT_ATOMS: atom_id res chain seq x y z
N MET A 1 -21.14 36.08 -17.88
CA MET A 1 -22.46 35.47 -17.58
C MET A 1 -22.19 34.37 -16.60
N HIS A 2 -22.60 34.52 -15.35
CA HIS A 2 -22.41 33.49 -14.32
C HIS A 2 -23.54 32.47 -14.44
N PHE A 3 -23.19 31.22 -14.78
CA PHE A 3 -24.12 30.10 -14.65
C PHE A 3 -23.99 29.49 -13.23
N SER A 4 -25.11 29.35 -12.54
CA SER A 4 -25.18 28.81 -11.21
C SER A 4 -25.13 27.26 -11.26
N ARG A 5 -24.50 26.65 -10.24
CA ARG A 5 -24.38 25.20 -10.07
C ARG A 5 -25.71 24.40 -10.15
N ARG A 6 -26.83 25.05 -10.23
CA ARG A 6 -28.17 24.42 -10.25
C ARG A 6 -28.67 24.04 -11.65
N GLU A 7 -28.02 24.52 -12.71
CA GLU A 7 -28.48 24.27 -14.10
C GLU A 7 -27.78 23.09 -14.78
N ILE A 8 -26.64 22.61 -14.23
CA ILE A 8 -25.90 21.46 -14.78
C ILE A 8 -26.54 20.12 -14.39
N LEU A 9 -27.37 20.06 -13.36
CA LEU A 9 -28.00 18.83 -12.85
C LEU A 9 -29.33 18.45 -13.53
N LYS A 10 -29.76 19.14 -14.59
CA LYS A 10 -31.05 18.87 -15.27
C LYS A 10 -30.93 18.05 -16.56
N GLY A 11 -29.75 17.54 -16.90
CA GLY A 11 -29.49 16.80 -18.13
C GLY A 11 -29.32 15.28 -17.98
N MET A 12 -29.31 14.72 -16.77
CA MET A 12 -29.23 13.27 -16.57
C MET A 12 -30.63 12.69 -16.34
N GLY A 13 -31.17 12.04 -17.38
CA GLY A 13 -32.42 11.33 -17.33
C GLY A 13 -32.35 10.17 -16.34
N ALA A 14 -33.20 10.21 -15.31
CA ALA A 14 -33.40 9.13 -14.38
C ALA A 14 -34.02 7.93 -15.11
N ALA A 15 -33.25 6.88 -15.33
CA ALA A 15 -33.77 5.55 -15.59
C ALA A 15 -34.22 4.96 -14.24
N GLY A 16 -35.53 4.92 -14.00
CA GLY A 16 -36.12 4.40 -12.78
C GLY A 16 -35.86 2.91 -12.63
N LEU A 17 -35.16 2.52 -11.58
CA LEU A 17 -35.11 1.15 -11.07
C LEU A 17 -36.36 0.88 -10.24
N THR A 18 -37.29 0.10 -10.77
CA THR A 18 -38.40 -0.49 -10.02
C THR A 18 -37.88 -1.76 -9.31
N PRO A 19 -38.08 -1.93 -8.01
CA PRO A 19 -37.72 -3.19 -7.36
C PRO A 19 -38.72 -4.28 -7.74
N LEU A 20 -38.25 -5.30 -8.46
CA LEU A 20 -38.99 -6.55 -8.65
C LEU A 20 -38.81 -7.45 -7.41
N VAL A 21 -39.89 -7.58 -6.65
CA VAL A 21 -39.95 -8.56 -5.57
C VAL A 21 -40.27 -9.89 -6.21
N PHE A 22 -39.31 -10.82 -6.25
CA PHE A 22 -39.54 -12.21 -6.58
C PHE A 22 -39.70 -13.03 -5.29
N SER A 23 -40.92 -13.56 -5.10
CA SER A 23 -41.18 -14.62 -4.14
C SER A 23 -40.98 -15.96 -4.86
N GLY A 24 -39.89 -16.65 -4.58
CA GLY A 24 -39.60 -17.99 -5.10
C GLY A 24 -39.16 -18.89 -3.97
N CYS A 25 -39.84 -20.04 -3.85
CA CYS A 25 -39.53 -21.07 -2.87
C CYS A 25 -38.12 -21.61 -3.04
N ALA A 26 -37.37 -21.64 -1.95
CA ALA A 26 -36.06 -22.20 -1.84
C ALA A 26 -36.05 -23.71 -1.94
N THR A 27 -35.22 -24.24 -2.82
CA THR A 27 -34.60 -25.56 -2.66
C THR A 27 -33.14 -25.31 -2.31
N SER A 28 -32.72 -25.85 -1.17
CA SER A 28 -31.41 -25.67 -0.59
C SER A 28 -30.31 -26.29 -1.47
N ASP A 29 -29.56 -25.43 -2.13
CA ASP A 29 -28.17 -25.66 -2.54
C ASP A 29 -27.46 -24.37 -2.19
N ASP A 30 -26.75 -24.36 -1.03
CA ASP A 30 -26.32 -23.12 -0.36
C ASP A 30 -24.99 -22.58 -0.92
N GLY A 31 -24.97 -22.20 -2.18
CA GLY A 31 -23.99 -21.28 -2.73
C GLY A 31 -24.52 -19.84 -2.71
N PRO A 32 -23.66 -18.82 -2.64
CA PRO A 32 -24.10 -17.42 -2.67
C PRO A 32 -24.92 -17.12 -3.92
N SER A 33 -26.15 -16.60 -3.73
CA SER A 33 -27.04 -16.22 -4.84
C SER A 33 -26.58 -14.87 -5.41
N TYR A 34 -25.92 -14.91 -6.56
CA TYR A 34 -25.49 -13.73 -7.28
C TYR A 34 -26.57 -13.22 -8.25
N PRO A 35 -26.68 -11.90 -8.49
CA PRO A 35 -27.57 -11.36 -9.49
C PRO A 35 -27.17 -11.84 -10.90
N PRO A 36 -28.13 -11.92 -11.86
CA PRO A 36 -27.82 -12.30 -13.23
C PRO A 36 -26.87 -11.27 -13.89
N LEU A 37 -26.02 -11.76 -14.78
CA LEU A 37 -25.14 -10.90 -15.57
C LEU A 37 -25.95 -9.96 -16.47
N PRO A 38 -25.45 -8.75 -16.75
CA PRO A 38 -26.07 -7.83 -17.69
C PRO A 38 -26.18 -8.46 -19.09
N GLU A 39 -27.33 -8.33 -19.71
CA GLU A 39 -27.54 -8.79 -21.10
C GLU A 39 -27.21 -7.67 -22.09
N ASN A 40 -26.64 -8.04 -23.25
CA ASN A 40 -26.41 -7.15 -24.40
C ASN A 40 -25.51 -5.92 -24.10
N LEU A 41 -24.42 -6.10 -23.39
CA LEU A 41 -23.39 -5.05 -23.26
C LEU A 41 -22.80 -4.76 -24.66
N PRO A 42 -22.67 -3.47 -25.09
CA PRO A 42 -22.03 -3.12 -26.34
C PRO A 42 -20.60 -3.65 -26.45
N GLU A 43 -20.12 -3.83 -27.68
CA GLU A 43 -18.73 -4.20 -27.95
C GLU A 43 -17.92 -2.95 -28.34
N TYR A 44 -16.64 -2.95 -27.96
CA TYR A 44 -15.74 -1.91 -28.43
C TYR A 44 -15.59 -1.98 -29.95
N SER A 45 -15.62 -0.84 -30.61
CA SER A 45 -15.38 -0.71 -32.04
C SER A 45 -14.63 0.59 -32.34
N TRP A 46 -13.62 0.51 -33.16
CA TRP A 46 -12.85 1.66 -33.61
C TRP A 46 -12.81 1.71 -35.14
N PRO A 47 -13.38 2.73 -35.77
CA PRO A 47 -13.45 2.82 -37.24
C PRO A 47 -12.23 3.49 -37.87
N GLY A 48 -11.33 4.08 -37.07
CA GLY A 48 -10.15 4.81 -37.55
C GLY A 48 -8.90 3.93 -37.68
N ASP A 49 -7.81 4.56 -38.06
CA ASP A 49 -6.49 3.93 -38.00
C ASP A 49 -6.10 3.69 -36.53
N PRO A 50 -5.35 2.60 -36.24
CA PRO A 50 -4.94 2.34 -34.86
C PRO A 50 -3.93 3.38 -34.35
N GLY A 51 -4.07 3.77 -33.11
CA GLY A 51 -3.13 4.63 -32.38
C GLY A 51 -1.74 4.00 -32.17
N PRO A 52 -0.87 4.64 -31.39
CA PRO A 52 0.49 4.16 -31.12
C PRO A 52 0.52 2.71 -30.60
N GLU A 53 1.59 1.98 -30.91
CA GLU A 53 1.75 0.59 -30.43
C GLU A 53 1.95 0.51 -28.93
N ASP A 54 2.58 1.54 -28.37
CA ASP A 54 2.83 1.72 -26.94
C ASP A 54 1.72 2.47 -26.19
N MET A 55 0.50 2.46 -26.72
CA MET A 55 -0.68 3.15 -26.15
C MET A 55 -0.83 2.91 -24.65
N PHE A 56 -0.56 1.71 -24.17
CA PHE A 56 -0.68 1.30 -22.77
C PHE A 56 0.66 0.85 -22.17
N ALA A 57 1.76 1.57 -22.50
CA ALA A 57 3.12 1.23 -22.09
C ALA A 57 3.32 1.20 -20.56
N ASP A 58 2.52 1.97 -19.81
CA ASP A 58 2.58 2.04 -18.35
C ASP A 58 1.71 0.94 -17.69
N GLY A 59 1.16 0.00 -18.48
CA GLY A 59 0.43 -1.17 -18.02
C GLY A 59 -0.97 -0.87 -17.48
N VAL A 60 -1.49 -1.80 -16.70
CA VAL A 60 -2.79 -1.70 -16.01
C VAL A 60 -2.61 -1.96 -14.52
N ALA A 61 -3.54 -1.47 -13.70
CA ALA A 61 -3.54 -1.72 -12.27
C ALA A 61 -4.96 -1.73 -11.72
N SER A 62 -5.12 -2.35 -10.55
CA SER A 62 -6.32 -2.21 -9.73
C SER A 62 -5.96 -1.94 -8.28
N GLY A 63 -6.90 -1.40 -7.50
CA GLY A 63 -6.65 -1.13 -6.09
C GLY A 63 -7.89 -0.72 -5.30
N ASP A 64 -7.70 -0.51 -4.02
CA ASP A 64 -8.74 -0.18 -3.04
C ASP A 64 -10.01 -1.02 -3.24
N PRO A 65 -9.90 -2.38 -3.18
CA PRO A 65 -11.04 -3.26 -3.38
C PRO A 65 -12.07 -3.08 -2.25
N LEU A 66 -13.36 -3.10 -2.62
CA LEU A 66 -14.49 -3.10 -1.70
C LEU A 66 -15.31 -4.39 -1.93
N THR A 67 -16.37 -4.55 -1.14
CA THR A 67 -17.31 -5.67 -1.33
C THR A 67 -18.10 -5.59 -2.63
N ASP A 68 -18.24 -4.39 -3.20
CA ASP A 68 -19.09 -4.14 -4.38
C ASP A 68 -18.42 -3.27 -5.46
N GLY A 69 -17.12 -3.01 -5.33
CA GLY A 69 -16.38 -2.19 -6.29
C GLY A 69 -14.88 -2.25 -6.13
N VAL A 70 -14.17 -1.77 -7.15
CA VAL A 70 -12.70 -1.71 -7.19
C VAL A 70 -12.26 -0.60 -8.13
N ILE A 71 -11.13 0.01 -7.84
CA ILE A 71 -10.47 0.92 -8.78
C ILE A 71 -9.76 0.10 -9.85
N ILE A 72 -9.95 0.46 -11.12
CA ILE A 72 -9.09 0.02 -12.23
C ILE A 72 -8.39 1.23 -12.85
N TRP A 73 -7.17 1.03 -13.29
CA TRP A 73 -6.29 2.10 -13.74
C TRP A 73 -5.50 1.72 -14.98
N THR A 74 -5.25 2.71 -15.84
CA THR A 74 -4.26 2.69 -16.92
C THR A 74 -3.83 4.11 -17.27
N ARG A 75 -2.88 4.26 -18.20
CA ARG A 75 -2.50 5.50 -18.86
C ARG A 75 -2.52 5.32 -20.37
N ALA A 76 -3.12 6.25 -21.08
CA ALA A 76 -3.20 6.23 -22.54
C ALA A 76 -2.10 7.10 -23.17
N ASN A 77 -1.04 6.49 -23.69
CA ASN A 77 0.02 7.19 -24.41
C ASN A 77 -0.40 7.44 -25.87
N THR A 78 -1.09 8.56 -26.10
CA THR A 78 -1.64 8.88 -27.44
C THR A 78 -0.61 9.47 -28.40
N GLY A 79 0.54 9.93 -27.89
CA GLY A 79 1.54 10.68 -28.66
C GLY A 79 1.06 12.09 -29.09
N THR A 80 -0.11 12.55 -28.61
CA THR A 80 -0.67 13.87 -28.88
C THR A 80 -1.12 14.57 -27.60
N THR A 81 -1.49 15.86 -27.71
CA THR A 81 -2.04 16.63 -26.58
C THR A 81 -3.57 16.66 -26.54
N GLU A 82 -4.22 16.05 -27.53
CA GLU A 82 -5.67 16.06 -27.64
C GLU A 82 -6.31 15.08 -26.64
N PRO A 83 -7.47 15.40 -26.08
CA PRO A 83 -8.21 14.48 -25.21
C PRO A 83 -8.55 13.16 -25.93
N VAL A 84 -8.46 12.04 -25.23
CA VAL A 84 -8.77 10.72 -25.75
C VAL A 84 -9.86 10.04 -24.94
N GLY A 85 -10.75 9.31 -25.63
CA GLY A 85 -11.74 8.44 -25.01
C GLY A 85 -11.16 7.04 -24.78
N VAL A 86 -11.12 6.58 -23.55
CA VAL A 86 -10.66 5.25 -23.18
C VAL A 86 -11.86 4.42 -22.75
N TRP A 87 -12.12 3.36 -23.52
CA TRP A 87 -13.11 2.34 -23.19
C TRP A 87 -12.52 1.35 -22.19
N TRP A 88 -13.32 0.88 -21.27
CA TRP A 88 -12.96 -0.19 -20.34
C TRP A 88 -14.07 -1.22 -20.23
N GLU A 89 -13.70 -2.46 -19.95
CA GLU A 89 -14.66 -3.52 -19.65
C GLU A 89 -14.10 -4.49 -18.61
N MET A 90 -15.03 -5.14 -17.89
CA MET A 90 -14.75 -6.09 -16.84
C MET A 90 -15.57 -7.36 -17.01
N ALA A 91 -14.99 -8.52 -16.72
CA ALA A 91 -15.60 -9.83 -16.87
C ALA A 91 -15.23 -10.78 -15.72
N LEU A 92 -15.97 -11.90 -15.60
CA LEU A 92 -15.65 -13.00 -14.69
C LEU A 92 -14.67 -14.02 -15.27
N ASP A 93 -14.36 -13.91 -16.53
CA ASP A 93 -13.45 -14.79 -17.28
C ASP A 93 -12.50 -13.96 -18.17
N GLU A 94 -11.32 -14.51 -18.42
CA GLU A 94 -10.26 -13.84 -19.17
C GLU A 94 -10.60 -13.67 -20.66
N GLU A 95 -11.49 -14.52 -21.20
CA GLU A 95 -11.99 -14.43 -22.57
C GLU A 95 -13.10 -13.38 -22.73
N PHE A 96 -13.53 -12.73 -21.64
CA PHE A 96 -14.59 -11.71 -21.62
C PHE A 96 -15.94 -12.21 -22.17
N GLN A 97 -16.26 -13.49 -22.00
CA GLN A 97 -17.55 -14.06 -22.33
C GLN A 97 -18.62 -13.68 -21.31
N GLN A 98 -18.24 -13.49 -20.06
CA GLN A 98 -19.11 -13.15 -18.92
C GLN A 98 -18.84 -11.72 -18.47
N ARG A 99 -19.08 -10.74 -19.35
CA ARG A 99 -18.87 -9.32 -19.03
C ARG A 99 -19.85 -8.84 -17.98
N THR A 100 -19.34 -8.12 -16.98
CA THR A 100 -20.11 -7.62 -15.83
C THR A 100 -20.32 -6.12 -15.86
N ALA A 101 -19.35 -5.37 -16.38
CA ALA A 101 -19.39 -3.91 -16.45
C ALA A 101 -18.56 -3.39 -17.61
N GLN A 102 -18.84 -2.16 -18.04
CA GLN A 102 -18.08 -1.44 -19.05
C GLN A 102 -18.40 0.05 -19.03
N GLY A 103 -17.56 0.86 -19.66
CA GLY A 103 -17.80 2.28 -19.80
C GLY A 103 -16.75 2.98 -20.65
N THR A 104 -16.85 4.30 -20.72
CA THR A 104 -15.89 5.16 -21.40
C THR A 104 -15.53 6.33 -20.49
N VAL A 105 -14.25 6.66 -20.40
CA VAL A 105 -13.72 7.82 -19.68
C VAL A 105 -12.92 8.68 -20.64
N MET A 106 -13.12 10.00 -20.60
CA MET A 106 -12.26 10.96 -21.29
C MET A 106 -11.07 11.30 -20.41
N THR A 107 -9.89 11.33 -20.98
CA THR A 107 -8.66 11.76 -20.32
C THR A 107 -7.87 12.70 -21.23
N ASP A 108 -7.01 13.52 -20.63
CA ASP A 108 -6.17 14.48 -21.32
C ASP A 108 -4.89 14.81 -20.53
N GLY A 109 -4.06 15.71 -21.05
CA GLY A 109 -2.80 16.12 -20.42
C GLY A 109 -2.92 16.78 -19.05
N SER A 110 -4.10 17.26 -18.65
CA SER A 110 -4.27 17.86 -17.32
C SER A 110 -4.09 16.85 -16.19
N ARG A 111 -4.30 15.57 -16.48
CA ARG A 111 -4.06 14.45 -15.57
C ARG A 111 -3.10 13.41 -16.16
N ASP A 112 -2.18 13.83 -17.00
CA ASP A 112 -1.17 13.02 -17.66
C ASP A 112 -1.74 11.81 -18.41
N PHE A 113 -2.91 11.95 -19.01
CA PHE A 113 -3.64 10.88 -19.71
C PHE A 113 -3.90 9.62 -18.87
N THR A 114 -3.82 9.69 -17.54
CA THR A 114 -4.21 8.60 -16.66
C THR A 114 -5.72 8.42 -16.67
N VAL A 115 -6.15 7.18 -16.55
CA VAL A 115 -7.54 6.75 -16.45
C VAL A 115 -7.71 5.99 -15.14
N LYS A 116 -8.60 6.47 -14.29
CA LYS A 116 -8.96 5.82 -13.04
C LYS A 116 -10.47 5.69 -12.98
N VAL A 117 -10.96 4.46 -12.86
CA VAL A 117 -12.38 4.16 -12.82
C VAL A 117 -12.71 3.46 -11.52
N ASP A 118 -13.60 4.02 -10.74
CA ASP A 118 -14.25 3.32 -9.62
C ASP A 118 -15.42 2.51 -10.17
N VAL A 119 -15.24 1.18 -10.28
CA VAL A 119 -16.23 0.27 -10.88
C VAL A 119 -17.17 -0.22 -9.80
N PRO A 120 -18.43 0.24 -9.75
CA PRO A 120 -19.39 -0.17 -8.72
C PRO A 120 -20.23 -1.36 -9.17
N GLY A 121 -20.98 -1.94 -8.22
CA GLY A 121 -22.01 -2.94 -8.49
C GLY A 121 -21.48 -4.34 -8.82
N LEU A 122 -20.23 -4.59 -8.46
CA LEU A 122 -19.61 -5.90 -8.59
C LEU A 122 -20.02 -6.85 -7.45
N MET A 123 -19.71 -8.13 -7.61
CA MET A 123 -20.03 -9.17 -6.62
C MET A 123 -18.82 -9.49 -5.75
N TRP A 124 -19.01 -9.51 -4.45
CA TRP A 124 -17.98 -9.73 -3.44
C TRP A 124 -17.25 -11.07 -3.57
N GLY A 125 -16.03 -11.13 -3.04
CA GLY A 125 -15.23 -12.36 -2.91
C GLY A 125 -14.84 -13.02 -4.23
N ARG A 126 -15.03 -12.34 -5.37
CA ARG A 126 -14.72 -12.87 -6.69
C ARG A 126 -13.50 -12.23 -7.32
N ASN A 127 -12.86 -12.98 -8.18
CA ASN A 127 -11.90 -12.46 -9.14
C ASN A 127 -12.61 -11.94 -10.38
N TYR A 128 -12.03 -10.88 -10.94
CA TYR A 128 -12.46 -10.26 -12.19
C TYR A 128 -11.25 -10.02 -13.07
N PHE A 129 -11.51 -10.00 -14.39
CA PHE A 129 -10.56 -9.59 -15.42
C PHE A 129 -11.04 -8.27 -16.00
N TYR A 130 -10.10 -7.37 -16.30
CA TYR A 130 -10.40 -6.07 -16.87
C TYR A 130 -9.38 -5.69 -17.94
N ARG A 131 -9.80 -4.87 -18.88
CA ARG A 131 -8.95 -4.32 -19.93
C ARG A 131 -9.47 -2.98 -20.42
N PHE A 132 -8.59 -2.26 -21.09
CA PHE A 132 -8.89 -0.97 -21.68
C PHE A 132 -8.66 -0.97 -23.19
N PHE A 133 -9.35 -0.06 -23.87
CA PHE A 133 -9.18 0.17 -25.30
C PHE A 133 -9.14 1.67 -25.56
N ALA A 134 -8.24 2.09 -26.45
CA ALA A 134 -8.17 3.44 -26.99
C ALA A 134 -7.66 3.36 -28.42
N GLU A 135 -8.28 4.10 -29.34
CA GLU A 135 -7.85 4.23 -30.74
C GLU A 135 -7.47 2.88 -31.39
N GLY A 136 -8.29 1.85 -31.22
CA GLY A 136 -8.08 0.52 -31.80
C GLY A 136 -6.98 -0.33 -31.15
N ARG A 137 -6.38 0.15 -30.06
CA ARG A 137 -5.41 -0.60 -29.27
C ARG A 137 -6.07 -1.16 -28.01
N GLN A 138 -5.59 -2.32 -27.56
CA GLN A 138 -6.02 -2.98 -26.32
C GLN A 138 -4.85 -3.00 -25.34
N SER A 139 -5.15 -2.78 -24.06
CA SER A 139 -4.20 -2.95 -22.95
C SER A 139 -3.91 -4.44 -22.66
N PRO A 140 -2.89 -4.76 -21.88
CA PRO A 140 -2.84 -6.05 -21.17
C PRO A 140 -4.15 -6.32 -20.43
N ILE A 141 -4.47 -7.59 -20.18
CA ILE A 141 -5.60 -7.99 -19.33
C ILE A 141 -5.13 -7.99 -17.89
N GLY A 142 -5.77 -7.19 -17.05
CA GLY A 142 -5.55 -7.19 -15.62
C GLY A 142 -6.51 -8.14 -14.90
N ARG A 143 -6.06 -8.68 -13.78
CA ARG A 143 -6.84 -9.46 -12.83
C ARG A 143 -7.01 -8.65 -11.54
N THR A 144 -8.16 -8.76 -10.90
CA THR A 144 -8.42 -8.11 -9.61
C THR A 144 -9.35 -8.98 -8.76
N ARG A 145 -9.36 -8.73 -7.45
CA ARG A 145 -10.20 -9.47 -6.51
C ARG A 145 -10.96 -8.51 -5.63
N LEU A 146 -12.25 -8.79 -5.40
CA LEU A 146 -13.06 -8.03 -4.47
C LEU A 146 -13.02 -8.63 -3.06
N VAL A 147 -13.21 -7.75 -2.09
CA VAL A 147 -13.29 -8.10 -0.68
C VAL A 147 -14.47 -9.05 -0.43
N PRO A 148 -14.30 -10.12 0.36
CA PRO A 148 -15.39 -11.00 0.77
C PRO A 148 -16.39 -10.29 1.69
N LYS A 149 -17.61 -10.78 1.76
CA LYS A 149 -18.58 -10.38 2.80
C LYS A 149 -18.27 -11.03 4.15
N SER A 150 -18.97 -10.52 5.17
CA SER A 150 -19.00 -11.11 6.52
C SER A 150 -19.19 -12.62 6.46
N ASN A 151 -18.41 -13.35 7.24
CA ASN A 151 -18.40 -14.81 7.38
C ASN A 151 -18.08 -15.64 6.11
N GLU A 152 -17.52 -15.02 5.06
CA GLU A 152 -17.15 -15.74 3.84
C GLU A 152 -15.64 -16.02 3.73
N ALA A 153 -14.80 -15.27 4.44
CA ALA A 153 -13.35 -15.49 4.45
C ALA A 153 -12.94 -16.33 5.66
N ASN A 154 -12.30 -17.45 5.41
CA ASN A 154 -11.62 -18.25 6.44
C ASN A 154 -10.12 -17.94 6.51
N GLN A 155 -9.56 -17.44 5.43
CA GLN A 155 -8.17 -17.07 5.26
C GLN A 155 -8.10 -15.88 4.30
N LEU A 156 -7.24 -14.91 4.62
CA LEU A 156 -6.87 -13.79 3.75
C LEU A 156 -5.36 -13.77 3.64
N ARG A 157 -4.84 -13.49 2.45
CA ARG A 157 -3.41 -13.45 2.19
C ARG A 157 -3.02 -12.14 1.52
N PHE A 158 -2.04 -11.45 2.09
CA PHE A 158 -1.54 -10.18 1.57
C PHE A 158 -0.04 -10.26 1.32
N GLY A 159 0.41 -9.88 0.12
CA GLY A 159 1.82 -9.53 -0.08
C GLY A 159 2.07 -8.16 0.55
N VAL A 160 3.02 -8.06 1.47
CA VAL A 160 3.35 -6.80 2.14
C VAL A 160 4.76 -6.38 1.76
N CYS A 161 4.90 -5.16 1.21
CA CYS A 161 6.15 -4.64 0.71
C CYS A 161 6.24 -3.11 0.84
N SER A 162 7.46 -2.58 0.68
CA SER A 162 7.79 -1.15 0.67
C SER A 162 9.14 -0.91 -0.01
N CYS A 163 9.57 0.32 -0.13
CA CYS A 163 10.95 0.73 -0.32
C CYS A 163 11.58 0.14 -1.59
N ALA A 164 10.98 0.48 -2.75
CA ALA A 164 11.40 0.01 -4.06
C ALA A 164 12.29 1.04 -4.77
N ASN A 165 13.55 1.22 -4.35
CA ASN A 165 14.46 2.15 -5.00
C ASN A 165 14.96 1.58 -6.34
N TYR A 166 14.54 2.22 -7.45
CA TYR A 166 14.87 1.80 -8.81
C TYR A 166 16.37 1.80 -9.10
N GLY A 167 17.10 2.74 -8.52
CA GLY A 167 18.53 2.90 -8.74
C GLY A 167 19.37 1.76 -8.14
N PHE A 168 18.97 1.18 -7.01
CA PHE A 168 19.72 0.16 -6.31
C PHE A 168 19.54 -1.25 -6.84
N GLY A 169 18.44 -1.57 -7.52
CA GLY A 169 18.23 -2.96 -7.88
C GLY A 169 17.08 -3.24 -8.83
N TYR A 170 16.90 -4.53 -9.13
CA TYR A 170 15.86 -5.07 -9.98
C TYR A 170 14.66 -5.53 -9.13
N PHE A 171 13.47 -5.38 -9.67
CA PHE A 171 12.21 -5.53 -8.93
C PHE A 171 11.64 -6.96 -8.93
N TYR A 172 12.47 -7.99 -9.10
CA TYR A 172 11.97 -9.35 -9.20
C TYR A 172 11.26 -9.89 -7.93
N GLY A 173 11.35 -9.20 -6.79
CA GLY A 173 10.47 -9.43 -5.65
C GLY A 173 8.99 -9.25 -5.99
N TYR A 174 8.65 -8.27 -6.84
CA TYR A 174 7.29 -8.12 -7.35
C TYR A 174 6.88 -9.28 -8.28
N ARG A 175 7.81 -9.81 -9.10
CA ARG A 175 7.57 -11.01 -9.92
C ARG A 175 7.15 -12.21 -9.08
N HIS A 176 7.83 -12.44 -7.95
CA HIS A 176 7.49 -13.51 -7.03
C HIS A 176 6.11 -13.31 -6.39
N MET A 177 5.79 -12.08 -5.97
CA MET A 177 4.43 -11.77 -5.49
C MET A 177 3.38 -11.95 -6.58
N ALA A 178 3.65 -11.52 -7.82
CA ALA A 178 2.76 -11.69 -8.97
C ALA A 178 2.41 -13.17 -9.24
N ALA A 179 3.38 -14.06 -9.04
CA ALA A 179 3.20 -15.50 -9.24
C ALA A 179 2.34 -16.18 -8.15
N ARG A 180 2.09 -15.51 -7.02
CA ARG A 180 1.26 -16.03 -5.93
C ARG A 180 -0.22 -15.73 -6.19
N ALA A 181 -0.87 -16.55 -7.01
CA ALA A 181 -2.25 -16.33 -7.43
C ALA A 181 -3.28 -16.28 -6.28
N ASP A 182 -2.92 -16.75 -5.11
CA ASP A 182 -3.75 -16.82 -3.90
C ASP A 182 -3.70 -15.56 -3.02
N LEU A 183 -2.93 -14.53 -3.40
CA LEU A 183 -2.97 -13.26 -2.69
C LEU A 183 -4.29 -12.51 -2.94
N ASP A 184 -4.89 -12.00 -1.87
CA ASP A 184 -6.09 -11.18 -1.92
C ASP A 184 -5.79 -9.74 -2.37
N ALA A 185 -4.64 -9.20 -1.93
CA ALA A 185 -4.13 -7.89 -2.34
C ALA A 185 -2.63 -7.76 -2.03
N ILE A 186 -2.01 -6.72 -2.58
CA ILE A 186 -0.70 -6.23 -2.16
C ILE A 186 -0.91 -5.00 -1.26
N ILE A 187 -0.34 -5.02 -0.06
CA ILE A 187 -0.25 -3.85 0.83
C ILE A 187 1.13 -3.24 0.60
N HIS A 188 1.15 -2.04 0.04
CA HIS A 188 2.38 -1.28 -0.20
C HIS A 188 2.46 -0.12 0.79
N LEU A 189 3.49 -0.12 1.62
CA LEU A 189 3.59 0.74 2.80
C LEU A 189 4.36 2.04 2.54
N GLY A 190 4.57 2.39 1.27
CA GLY A 190 5.26 3.60 0.87
C GLY A 190 6.65 3.36 0.28
N ASP A 191 7.33 4.43 -0.08
CA ASP A 191 8.56 4.39 -0.88
C ASP A 191 8.35 3.59 -2.18
N TYR A 192 7.20 3.84 -2.80
CA TYR A 192 6.90 3.29 -4.11
C TYR A 192 7.82 3.89 -5.18
N THR A 193 8.21 5.16 -5.02
CA THR A 193 9.22 5.86 -5.83
C THR A 193 10.16 6.65 -4.93
N TYR A 194 11.38 6.93 -5.44
CA TYR A 194 12.37 7.76 -4.77
C TYR A 194 12.64 9.02 -5.60
N GLU A 195 12.76 10.18 -4.94
CA GLU A 195 12.88 11.48 -5.59
C GLU A 195 14.28 11.81 -6.11
N TYR A 196 15.31 11.18 -5.59
CA TYR A 196 16.70 11.52 -5.80
C TYR A 196 17.15 11.61 -7.26
N GLU A 197 18.16 12.43 -7.52
CA GLU A 197 18.87 12.50 -8.79
C GLU A 197 19.84 11.32 -8.98
N ASN A 198 20.29 11.11 -10.22
CA ASN A 198 21.29 10.09 -10.50
C ASN A 198 22.61 10.38 -9.77
N GLY A 199 23.07 9.43 -8.97
CA GLY A 199 24.34 9.50 -8.25
C GLY A 199 24.26 10.10 -6.85
N ASP A 200 23.07 10.36 -6.35
CA ASP A 200 22.85 10.79 -4.96
C ASP A 200 22.49 9.57 -4.08
N TYR A 201 21.33 8.98 -4.28
CA TYR A 201 20.91 7.76 -3.58
C TYR A 201 20.24 6.78 -4.57
N PRO A 202 20.98 5.78 -5.07
CA PRO A 202 22.38 5.41 -4.77
C PRO A 202 23.43 6.36 -5.36
N SER A 203 24.67 6.26 -4.83
CA SER A 203 25.84 6.91 -5.44
C SER A 203 26.09 6.35 -6.85
N LEU A 204 26.81 7.09 -7.71
CA LEU A 204 27.12 6.62 -9.08
C LEU A 204 27.88 5.28 -9.12
N GLU A 205 28.60 4.93 -8.06
CA GLU A 205 29.33 3.66 -7.97
C GLU A 205 28.37 2.48 -7.68
N GLU A 206 27.31 2.74 -6.92
CA GLU A 206 26.31 1.74 -6.50
C GLU A 206 25.11 1.67 -7.46
N GLN A 207 24.91 2.71 -8.27
CA GLN A 207 23.75 2.81 -9.13
C GLN A 207 23.75 1.76 -10.25
N LEU A 208 22.77 0.87 -10.23
CA LEU A 208 22.61 -0.17 -11.24
C LEU A 208 21.74 0.27 -12.41
N ARG A 209 20.72 1.09 -12.14
CA ARG A 209 19.76 1.56 -13.14
C ARG A 209 19.63 3.09 -13.06
N PRO A 210 19.81 3.84 -14.18
CA PRO A 210 19.60 5.28 -14.16
C PRO A 210 18.11 5.62 -13.99
N VAL A 211 17.84 6.67 -13.23
CA VAL A 211 16.49 7.21 -13.06
C VAL A 211 16.20 8.33 -14.06
N VAL A 212 14.92 8.54 -14.37
CA VAL A 212 14.44 9.70 -15.12
C VAL A 212 13.31 10.37 -14.33
N PRO A 213 13.26 11.71 -14.26
CA PRO A 213 14.29 12.63 -14.76
C PRO A 213 15.63 12.35 -14.08
N GLU A 214 16.75 12.76 -14.72
CA GLU A 214 18.09 12.53 -14.17
C GLU A 214 18.38 13.39 -12.93
N HIS A 215 17.64 14.49 -12.76
CA HIS A 215 17.64 15.37 -11.59
C HIS A 215 16.58 14.93 -10.56
N GLU A 216 16.67 15.51 -9.38
CA GLU A 216 15.71 15.32 -8.30
C GLU A 216 14.29 15.71 -8.71
N THR A 217 13.26 14.96 -8.25
CA THR A 217 11.88 15.29 -8.55
C THR A 217 11.34 16.39 -7.63
N VAL A 218 10.92 17.50 -8.22
CA VAL A 218 10.42 18.67 -7.51
C VAL A 218 9.07 19.15 -8.08
N THR A 219 8.93 19.11 -9.41
CA THR A 219 7.73 19.58 -10.10
C THR A 219 6.75 18.44 -10.38
N LEU A 220 5.49 18.78 -10.66
CA LEU A 220 4.46 17.82 -11.05
C LEU A 220 4.91 16.95 -12.24
N GLU A 221 5.58 17.56 -13.23
CA GLU A 221 6.10 16.83 -14.40
C GLU A 221 7.18 15.83 -14.00
N ASP A 222 8.09 16.20 -13.08
CA ASP A 222 9.14 15.31 -12.61
C ASP A 222 8.56 14.08 -11.91
N TYR A 223 7.59 14.28 -11.01
CA TYR A 223 6.91 13.16 -10.32
C TYR A 223 6.18 12.25 -11.30
N ARG A 224 5.51 12.78 -12.32
CA ARG A 224 4.84 12.00 -13.37
C ARG A 224 5.82 11.17 -14.18
N ILE A 225 6.96 11.76 -14.57
CA ILE A 225 8.03 11.05 -15.30
C ILE A 225 8.62 9.94 -14.44
N ARG A 226 8.89 10.20 -13.16
CA ARG A 226 9.43 9.22 -12.21
C ARG A 226 8.44 8.06 -12.01
N LEU A 227 7.17 8.33 -11.80
CA LEU A 227 6.13 7.31 -11.70
C LEU A 227 6.01 6.47 -12.98
N SER A 228 6.09 7.09 -14.16
CA SER A 228 6.11 6.37 -15.44
C SER A 228 7.32 5.45 -15.57
N LEU A 229 8.52 5.89 -15.11
CA LEU A 229 9.71 5.02 -15.10
C LEU A 229 9.45 3.74 -14.30
N TYR A 230 8.96 3.87 -13.08
CA TYR A 230 8.67 2.74 -12.20
C TYR A 230 7.58 1.84 -12.77
N ARG A 231 6.49 2.44 -13.27
CA ARG A 231 5.37 1.70 -13.87
C ARG A 231 5.75 0.94 -15.14
N ARG A 232 6.88 1.23 -15.78
CA ARG A 232 7.42 0.50 -16.94
C ARG A 232 8.37 -0.63 -16.57
N ASP A 233 8.67 -0.82 -15.29
CA ASP A 233 9.37 -2.03 -14.84
C ASP A 233 8.46 -3.25 -15.04
N PRO A 234 8.92 -4.30 -15.74
CA PRO A 234 8.06 -5.43 -16.12
C PRO A 234 7.55 -6.23 -14.93
N ASP A 235 8.32 -6.33 -13.84
CA ASP A 235 7.95 -7.09 -12.66
C ASP A 235 6.92 -6.35 -11.82
N LEU A 236 7.06 -5.03 -11.69
CA LEU A 236 6.07 -4.19 -11.04
C LEU A 236 4.77 -4.13 -11.86
N GLN A 237 4.86 -4.05 -13.20
CA GLN A 237 3.67 -4.14 -14.06
C GLN A 237 2.94 -5.45 -13.87
N GLU A 238 3.66 -6.57 -13.84
CA GLU A 238 3.05 -7.89 -13.66
C GLU A 238 2.37 -8.01 -12.30
N CYS A 239 2.99 -7.52 -11.24
CA CYS A 239 2.38 -7.52 -9.91
C CYS A 239 1.07 -6.71 -9.87
N HIS A 240 1.07 -5.50 -10.46
CA HIS A 240 -0.14 -4.69 -10.59
C HIS A 240 -1.21 -5.31 -11.49
N ARG A 241 -0.79 -6.04 -12.52
CA ARG A 241 -1.69 -6.73 -13.43
C ARG A 241 -2.43 -7.88 -12.75
N GLN A 242 -1.79 -8.55 -11.78
CA GLN A 242 -2.32 -9.75 -11.12
C GLN A 242 -3.13 -9.45 -9.86
N HIS A 243 -2.81 -8.38 -9.12
CA HIS A 243 -3.36 -8.13 -7.79
C HIS A 243 -3.87 -6.69 -7.61
N PRO A 244 -4.95 -6.49 -6.86
CA PRO A 244 -5.30 -5.15 -6.38
C PRO A 244 -4.30 -4.68 -5.33
N PHE A 245 -3.96 -3.40 -5.37
CA PHE A 245 -3.04 -2.76 -4.44
C PHE A 245 -3.77 -1.90 -3.42
N ILE A 246 -3.30 -1.93 -2.17
CA ILE A 246 -3.67 -1.04 -1.08
C ILE A 246 -2.40 -0.27 -0.74
N VAL A 247 -2.31 0.98 -1.19
CA VAL A 247 -1.07 1.76 -1.15
C VAL A 247 -1.24 2.99 -0.26
N VAL A 248 -0.25 3.27 0.54
CA VAL A 248 0.01 4.59 1.14
C VAL A 248 1.36 5.09 0.67
N TRP A 249 1.62 6.38 0.78
CA TRP A 249 2.96 6.90 0.59
C TRP A 249 3.79 6.80 1.88
N ASP A 250 5.11 6.90 1.73
CA ASP A 250 6.03 7.28 2.79
C ASP A 250 6.63 8.66 2.45
N ASP A 251 7.86 8.95 2.78
CA ASP A 251 8.46 10.26 2.53
C ASP A 251 8.95 10.42 1.08
N HIS A 252 9.56 9.40 0.50
CA HIS A 252 10.18 9.49 -0.82
C HIS A 252 9.21 9.71 -1.99
N GLU A 253 7.91 9.53 -1.80
CA GLU A 253 6.92 10.00 -2.76
C GLU A 253 6.84 11.54 -2.81
N THR A 254 7.39 12.22 -1.80
CA THR A 254 7.57 13.67 -1.76
C THR A 254 9.03 14.07 -1.71
N ALA A 255 9.72 13.83 -0.59
CA ALA A 255 11.15 14.00 -0.38
C ALA A 255 11.58 13.41 0.96
N ASP A 256 12.82 12.94 1.05
CA ASP A 256 13.46 12.32 2.20
C ASP A 256 13.09 12.99 3.53
N ASN A 257 12.65 12.16 4.48
CA ASN A 257 12.26 12.54 5.83
C ASN A 257 11.25 13.70 5.87
N SER A 258 10.20 13.63 5.04
CA SER A 258 9.18 14.68 4.93
C SER A 258 8.30 14.78 6.17
N TRP A 259 7.93 16.02 6.50
CA TRP A 259 6.93 16.36 7.52
C TRP A 259 5.97 17.45 7.00
N MET A 260 5.00 17.86 7.79
CA MET A 260 4.00 18.86 7.40
C MET A 260 4.61 20.17 6.86
N GLY A 261 5.75 20.60 7.41
CA GLY A 261 6.37 21.89 7.09
C GLY A 261 7.59 21.86 6.19
N GLY A 262 8.10 20.67 5.80
CA GLY A 262 9.33 20.52 5.02
C GLY A 262 9.76 19.07 4.82
N ALA A 263 10.99 18.91 4.36
CA ALA A 263 11.70 17.64 4.24
C ALA A 263 13.20 17.87 4.40
N VAL A 264 13.96 16.85 4.75
CA VAL A 264 15.44 16.95 4.79
C VAL A 264 15.96 17.21 3.37
N ASN A 265 15.43 16.52 2.38
CA ASN A 265 15.75 16.73 0.98
C ASN A 265 14.79 17.75 0.32
N HIS A 266 14.71 18.97 0.89
CA HIS A 266 14.00 20.10 0.28
C HIS A 266 14.68 21.43 0.56
N GLN A 267 15.11 22.13 -0.50
CA GLN A 267 15.81 23.41 -0.43
C GLN A 267 14.91 24.54 -0.99
N PRO A 268 14.13 25.25 -0.18
CA PRO A 268 13.17 26.26 -0.65
C PRO A 268 13.75 27.37 -1.53
N ALA A 269 15.06 27.63 -1.40
CA ALA A 269 15.73 28.67 -2.18
C ALA A 269 15.90 28.32 -3.68
N THR A 270 15.93 27.04 -4.02
CA THR A 270 16.13 26.52 -5.39
C THR A 270 14.93 25.76 -5.91
N GLU A 271 14.15 25.12 -5.04
CA GLU A 271 13.05 24.22 -5.38
C GLU A 271 11.67 24.86 -5.17
N GLY A 272 11.61 26.04 -4.60
CA GLY A 272 10.37 26.76 -4.33
C GLY A 272 9.72 26.39 -2.99
N PRO A 273 8.47 26.84 -2.76
CA PRO A 273 7.79 26.62 -1.49
C PRO A 273 7.40 25.14 -1.29
N TRP A 274 7.67 24.60 -0.09
CA TRP A 274 7.30 23.24 0.27
C TRP A 274 5.85 22.85 -0.03
N PRO A 275 4.82 23.68 0.26
CA PRO A 275 3.43 23.32 -0.06
C PRO A 275 3.16 23.10 -1.56
N GLU A 276 3.94 23.73 -2.45
CA GLU A 276 3.82 23.54 -3.91
C GLU A 276 4.39 22.18 -4.31
N ARG A 277 5.53 21.76 -3.73
CA ARG A 277 6.12 20.44 -3.93
C ARG A 277 5.19 19.33 -3.44
N VAL A 278 4.66 19.45 -2.21
CA VAL A 278 3.67 18.50 -1.66
C VAL A 278 2.42 18.40 -2.55
N ALA A 279 1.92 19.54 -3.05
CA ALA A 279 0.76 19.54 -3.94
C ALA A 279 1.05 18.83 -5.27
N ALA A 280 2.26 19.02 -5.84
CA ALA A 280 2.71 18.36 -7.06
C ALA A 280 2.84 16.84 -6.86
N ALA A 281 3.53 16.40 -5.81
CA ALA A 281 3.70 15.00 -5.44
C ALA A 281 2.35 14.32 -5.19
N ARG A 282 1.47 14.94 -4.39
CA ARG A 282 0.13 14.44 -4.07
C ARG A 282 -0.74 14.31 -5.32
N GLN A 283 -0.71 15.30 -6.21
CA GLN A 283 -1.43 15.22 -7.48
C GLN A 283 -0.96 14.06 -8.33
N ALA A 284 0.36 13.91 -8.54
CA ALA A 284 0.93 12.82 -9.31
C ALA A 284 0.60 11.46 -8.68
N PHE A 285 0.69 11.33 -7.36
CA PHE A 285 0.36 10.12 -6.63
C PHE A 285 -1.11 9.71 -6.86
N PHE A 286 -2.06 10.65 -6.69
CA PHE A 286 -3.48 10.39 -6.94
C PHE A 286 -3.82 10.17 -8.42
N GLU A 287 -3.02 10.66 -9.36
CA GLU A 287 -3.19 10.35 -10.79
C GLU A 287 -2.69 8.95 -11.14
N TRP A 288 -1.55 8.50 -10.58
CA TRP A 288 -0.82 7.33 -11.02
C TRP A 288 -1.05 6.07 -10.16
N ILE A 289 -1.39 6.21 -8.89
CA ILE A 289 -1.65 5.09 -7.99
C ILE A 289 -3.14 4.71 -8.01
N PRO A 290 -3.48 3.41 -8.05
CA PRO A 290 -4.87 2.95 -8.15
C PRO A 290 -5.63 3.02 -6.82
N ILE A 291 -5.52 4.13 -6.11
CA ILE A 291 -6.26 4.41 -4.87
C ILE A 291 -7.53 5.19 -5.17
N ARG A 292 -8.53 5.08 -4.28
CA ARG A 292 -9.82 5.74 -4.44
C ARG A 292 -9.73 7.24 -4.20
N ASP A 293 -10.24 8.03 -5.16
CA ASP A 293 -10.31 9.48 -5.00
C ASP A 293 -11.30 9.85 -3.89
N ASN A 294 -10.93 10.81 -3.07
CA ASN A 294 -11.77 11.32 -1.99
C ASN A 294 -11.62 12.85 -1.83
N PRO A 295 -12.57 13.53 -1.16
CA PRO A 295 -12.44 14.95 -0.88
C PRO A 295 -11.19 15.22 -0.03
N GLY A 296 -10.32 16.11 -0.51
CA GLY A 296 -9.07 16.49 0.19
C GLY A 296 -7.87 15.58 -0.11
N GLN A 297 -8.04 14.53 -0.91
CA GLN A 297 -6.97 13.59 -1.24
C GLN A 297 -6.29 13.01 0.01
N GLN A 298 -7.10 12.58 0.95
CA GLN A 298 -6.67 11.96 2.20
C GLN A 298 -6.24 10.52 1.96
N LEU A 299 -5.08 10.11 2.51
CA LEU A 299 -4.53 8.77 2.32
C LEU A 299 -4.92 7.78 3.40
N TYR A 300 -5.09 8.24 4.64
CA TYR A 300 -5.51 7.35 5.71
C TYR A 300 -6.97 6.89 5.51
N ARG A 301 -7.18 5.59 5.56
CA ARG A 301 -8.46 4.95 5.25
C ARG A 301 -8.53 3.52 5.77
N THR A 302 -9.74 2.95 5.82
CA THR A 302 -9.97 1.56 6.21
C THR A 302 -10.59 0.77 5.05
N ILE A 303 -10.05 -0.40 4.76
CA ILE A 303 -10.61 -1.40 3.86
C ILE A 303 -11.02 -2.62 4.67
N LYS A 304 -12.31 -2.97 4.61
CA LYS A 304 -12.91 -4.01 5.50
C LYS A 304 -13.02 -5.34 4.78
N TYR A 305 -12.25 -6.33 5.21
CA TYR A 305 -12.27 -7.69 4.70
C TYR A 305 -13.23 -8.59 5.52
N GLY A 306 -14.52 -8.32 5.37
CA GLY A 306 -15.58 -9.03 6.09
C GLY A 306 -15.48 -8.88 7.60
N ASP A 307 -15.67 -9.97 8.33
CA ASP A 307 -15.52 -10.02 9.79
C ASP A 307 -14.12 -10.50 10.23
N LEU A 308 -13.23 -10.80 9.25
CA LEU A 308 -11.92 -11.36 9.55
C LEU A 308 -10.87 -10.29 9.79
N ALA A 309 -10.79 -9.26 8.95
CA ALA A 309 -9.80 -8.20 9.09
C ALA A 309 -10.30 -6.82 8.64
N ASP A 310 -9.95 -5.79 9.39
CA ASP A 310 -9.96 -4.40 8.95
C ASP A 310 -8.52 -3.96 8.66
N ILE A 311 -8.24 -3.55 7.42
CA ILE A 311 -6.95 -2.99 7.00
C ILE A 311 -7.03 -1.48 7.16
N ILE A 312 -6.35 -0.93 8.16
CA ILE A 312 -6.38 0.48 8.55
C ILE A 312 -5.06 1.11 8.14
N MET A 313 -5.07 1.90 7.07
CA MET A 313 -3.88 2.56 6.53
C MET A 313 -3.72 3.94 7.16
N LEU A 314 -2.53 4.27 7.64
CA LEU A 314 -2.17 5.58 8.22
C LEU A 314 -1.39 6.44 7.22
N ASP A 315 -1.33 7.75 7.47
CA ASP A 315 -0.39 8.71 6.87
C ASP A 315 0.45 9.31 8.00
N THR A 316 1.67 8.82 8.16
CA THR A 316 2.60 9.25 9.22
C THR A 316 3.66 10.23 8.71
N ARG A 317 3.47 10.83 7.53
CA ARG A 317 4.42 11.77 6.94
C ARG A 317 3.87 13.19 6.84
N ILE A 318 2.93 13.45 5.97
CA ILE A 318 2.48 14.82 5.69
C ILE A 318 1.33 15.26 6.59
N GLU A 319 0.47 14.34 7.03
CA GLU A 319 -0.76 14.66 7.73
C GLU A 319 -0.52 14.90 9.24
N GLY A 320 0.00 16.08 9.56
CA GLY A 320 0.17 16.56 10.94
C GLY A 320 1.47 16.15 11.63
N ARG A 321 2.39 15.51 10.90
CA ARG A 321 3.73 15.20 11.42
C ARG A 321 4.52 16.48 11.65
N GLU A 322 5.08 16.62 12.83
CA GLU A 322 6.05 17.66 13.20
C GLU A 322 7.45 17.31 12.67
N GLU A 323 8.33 18.29 12.57
CA GLU A 323 9.73 18.07 12.19
C GLU A 323 10.41 17.13 13.19
N GLN A 324 11.02 16.06 12.68
CA GLN A 324 11.80 15.13 13.51
C GLN A 324 13.01 15.81 14.15
N PHE A 325 13.43 15.32 15.29
CA PHE A 325 14.65 15.74 15.94
C PHE A 325 15.86 15.19 15.19
N ASP A 326 16.76 16.06 14.74
CA ASP A 326 17.92 15.65 13.90
C ASP A 326 19.02 14.99 14.78
N ALA A 327 18.88 13.69 15.03
CA ALA A 327 19.90 12.89 15.70
C ALA A 327 19.78 11.41 15.36
N ILE A 328 20.90 10.72 15.13
CA ILE A 328 20.95 9.25 14.99
C ILE A 328 20.60 8.57 16.33
N VAL A 329 21.05 9.13 17.45
CA VAL A 329 20.69 8.70 18.79
C VAL A 329 20.31 9.93 19.59
N ALA A 330 19.10 9.95 20.12
CA ALA A 330 18.58 11.01 20.98
C ALA A 330 18.43 10.51 22.43
N SER A 331 18.63 11.42 23.38
CA SER A 331 18.27 11.17 24.78
C SER A 331 16.75 11.29 24.95
N LEU A 332 16.19 10.54 25.87
CA LEU A 332 14.79 10.71 26.29
C LEU A 332 14.49 12.09 26.90
N ASP A 333 15.54 12.82 27.35
CA ASP A 333 15.44 14.18 27.90
C ASP A 333 15.56 15.27 26.80
N ASP A 334 15.83 14.92 25.53
CA ASP A 334 15.90 15.88 24.44
C ASP A 334 14.52 16.47 24.13
N PRO A 335 14.43 17.66 23.51
CA PRO A 335 13.17 18.32 23.19
C PRO A 335 12.55 17.68 21.92
N LEU A 336 12.12 16.42 22.02
CA LEU A 336 11.51 15.67 20.95
C LEU A 336 10.13 16.25 20.58
N PRO A 337 9.72 16.18 19.29
CA PRO A 337 8.39 16.60 18.86
C PRO A 337 7.28 15.73 19.45
N ASP A 338 6.06 16.27 19.47
CA ASP A 338 4.92 15.62 20.12
C ASP A 338 4.09 14.76 19.14
N ASN A 339 3.98 15.17 17.86
CA ASN A 339 2.96 14.63 16.97
C ASN A 339 3.55 14.04 15.68
N ILE A 340 3.34 12.75 15.46
CA ILE A 340 3.65 12.04 14.23
C ILE A 340 2.44 11.99 13.26
N ILE A 341 1.24 12.15 13.79
CA ILE A 341 -0.02 12.27 13.03
C ILE A 341 -0.85 13.42 13.59
N SER A 342 -1.76 13.97 12.78
CA SER A 342 -2.66 15.03 13.24
C SER A 342 -3.62 14.54 14.33
N ALA A 343 -4.12 15.46 15.15
CA ALA A 343 -5.15 15.14 16.13
C ALA A 343 -6.44 14.60 15.49
N GLU A 344 -6.75 15.02 14.27
CA GLU A 344 -7.89 14.54 13.49
C GLU A 344 -7.67 13.08 13.08
N GLN A 345 -6.51 12.74 12.53
CA GLN A 345 -6.17 11.37 12.17
C GLN A 345 -6.09 10.47 13.41
N GLU A 346 -5.50 10.95 14.54
CA GLU A 346 -5.47 10.20 15.78
C GLU A 346 -6.88 9.87 16.30
N ALA A 347 -7.80 10.85 16.27
CA ALA A 347 -9.18 10.64 16.69
C ALA A 347 -9.89 9.62 15.75
N TRP A 348 -9.71 9.75 14.44
CA TRP A 348 -10.24 8.81 13.45
C TRP A 348 -9.66 7.41 13.67
N PHE A 349 -8.36 7.27 13.87
CA PHE A 349 -7.71 5.98 14.11
C PHE A 349 -8.29 5.27 15.34
N LYS A 350 -8.44 5.99 16.45
CA LYS A 350 -9.08 5.49 17.68
C LYS A 350 -10.53 5.07 17.44
N GLU A 351 -11.27 5.79 16.63
CA GLU A 351 -12.64 5.42 16.21
C GLU A 351 -12.64 4.14 15.38
N GLN A 352 -11.72 4.00 14.40
CA GLN A 352 -11.62 2.76 13.60
C GLN A 352 -11.35 1.55 14.50
N LEU A 353 -10.41 1.66 15.43
CA LEU A 353 -10.07 0.59 16.37
C LEU A 353 -11.25 0.17 17.25
N THR A 354 -12.03 1.13 17.76
CA THR A 354 -13.16 0.84 18.68
C THR A 354 -14.42 0.40 17.95
N SER A 355 -14.66 0.90 16.73
CA SER A 355 -15.86 0.54 15.94
C SER A 355 -15.67 -0.74 15.13
N SER A 356 -14.45 -1.24 14.99
CA SER A 356 -14.16 -2.48 14.28
C SER A 356 -14.82 -3.67 14.96
N THR A 357 -15.53 -4.47 14.16
CA THR A 357 -16.08 -5.77 14.58
C THR A 357 -15.27 -6.93 14.02
N ALA A 358 -14.24 -6.63 13.23
CA ALA A 358 -13.35 -7.63 12.65
C ALA A 358 -12.48 -8.30 13.74
N THR A 359 -12.16 -9.56 13.51
CA THR A 359 -11.26 -10.32 14.40
C THR A 359 -9.91 -9.61 14.50
N TRP A 360 -9.34 -9.16 13.37
CA TRP A 360 -8.04 -8.54 13.29
C TRP A 360 -8.11 -7.07 12.87
N LYS A 361 -7.25 -6.23 13.45
CA LYS A 361 -6.98 -4.86 13.03
C LYS A 361 -5.54 -4.85 12.51
N VAL A 362 -5.39 -4.84 11.20
CA VAL A 362 -4.09 -4.76 10.52
C VAL A 362 -3.84 -3.29 10.20
N ILE A 363 -2.81 -2.72 10.81
CA ILE A 363 -2.49 -1.30 10.70
C ILE A 363 -1.33 -1.15 9.71
N GLY A 364 -1.63 -0.66 8.51
CA GLY A 364 -0.62 -0.26 7.54
C GLY A 364 -0.02 1.07 7.94
N ASN A 365 1.26 1.08 8.22
CA ASN A 365 1.99 2.17 8.84
C ASN A 365 3.35 2.32 8.15
N GLN A 366 3.87 3.53 8.05
CA GLN A 366 5.13 3.78 7.37
C GLN A 366 6.32 3.42 8.26
N VAL A 367 6.44 4.08 9.40
CA VAL A 367 7.62 4.04 10.27
C VAL A 367 7.38 3.20 11.54
N MET A 368 8.41 2.54 12.05
CA MET A 368 8.34 1.59 13.17
C MET A 368 7.65 2.17 14.42
N VAL A 369 6.72 1.41 14.99
CA VAL A 369 5.99 1.72 16.23
C VAL A 369 6.69 1.13 17.46
N GLY A 370 7.31 -0.04 17.31
CA GLY A 370 8.09 -0.71 18.36
C GLY A 370 9.22 0.16 18.89
N LEU A 371 9.66 -0.12 20.09
CA LEU A 371 10.77 0.62 20.71
C LEU A 371 12.12 0.05 20.24
N LEU A 372 12.96 0.90 19.70
CA LEU A 372 14.33 0.60 19.31
C LEU A 372 15.28 1.40 20.20
N LEU A 373 15.47 0.94 21.43
CA LEU A 373 16.31 1.59 22.42
C LEU A 373 17.68 0.94 22.50
N VAL A 374 18.70 1.75 22.71
CA VAL A 374 20.06 1.30 23.08
C VAL A 374 20.37 1.79 24.47
N THR A 375 21.19 1.00 25.18
CA THR A 375 21.71 1.39 26.48
C THR A 375 23.19 1.69 26.34
N ASP A 376 23.62 2.86 26.74
CA ASP A 376 25.03 3.25 26.71
C ASP A 376 25.86 2.60 27.86
N SER A 377 27.16 2.88 27.89
CA SER A 377 28.07 2.33 28.92
C SER A 377 27.83 2.84 30.31
N GLU A 378 27.06 3.93 30.49
CA GLU A 378 26.68 4.53 31.75
C GLU A 378 25.32 4.01 32.27
N GLY A 379 24.60 3.27 31.40
CA GLY A 379 23.29 2.68 31.70
C GLY A 379 22.11 3.56 31.27
N ASP A 380 22.38 4.66 30.57
CA ASP A 380 21.35 5.56 30.07
C ASP A 380 20.79 5.02 28.75
N LYS A 381 19.46 5.11 28.60
CA LYS A 381 18.76 4.67 27.38
C LYS A 381 18.64 5.83 26.40
N GLY A 382 18.96 5.54 25.13
CA GLY A 382 18.76 6.45 24.02
C GLY A 382 17.84 5.82 22.95
N ILE A 383 17.14 6.66 22.21
CA ILE A 383 16.34 6.30 21.04
C ILE A 383 17.25 6.28 19.82
N ILE A 384 17.23 5.18 19.06
CA ILE A 384 17.88 5.13 17.75
C ILE A 384 16.86 5.54 16.70
N ASN A 385 17.27 6.39 15.78
CA ASN A 385 16.43 6.89 14.69
C ASN A 385 15.18 7.63 15.19
N THR A 386 15.27 8.94 15.23
CA THR A 386 14.19 9.84 15.69
C THR A 386 13.08 10.04 14.65
N ASP A 387 13.21 9.46 13.47
CA ASP A 387 12.19 9.44 12.44
C ASP A 387 11.01 8.51 12.78
N LEU A 388 11.26 7.49 13.58
CA LEU A 388 10.29 6.49 14.03
C LEU A 388 9.28 7.06 15.05
N TRP A 389 8.22 6.31 15.38
CA TRP A 389 7.23 6.72 16.39
C TRP A 389 7.85 7.07 17.75
N GLN A 390 8.94 6.43 18.11
CA GLN A 390 9.65 6.72 19.36
C GLN A 390 10.28 8.13 19.40
N GLY A 391 10.55 8.75 18.25
CA GLY A 391 10.96 10.14 18.12
C GLY A 391 9.84 11.14 18.42
N TYR A 392 8.60 10.65 18.60
CA TYR A 392 7.40 11.42 18.93
C TYR A 392 6.73 10.85 20.19
N PRO A 393 7.42 10.87 21.34
CA PRO A 393 7.04 10.08 22.51
C PRO A 393 5.64 10.39 23.02
N ALA A 394 5.21 11.66 23.02
CA ALA A 394 3.88 12.04 23.47
C ALA A 394 2.77 11.50 22.56
N GLY A 395 2.95 11.55 21.24
CA GLY A 395 2.01 10.97 20.27
C GLY A 395 1.91 9.45 20.40
N ARG A 396 3.07 8.80 20.49
CA ARG A 396 3.15 7.35 20.69
C ARG A 396 2.47 6.94 22.01
N GLU A 397 2.76 7.63 23.13
CA GLU A 397 2.15 7.36 24.43
C GLU A 397 0.63 7.47 24.40
N ARG A 398 0.07 8.49 23.71
CA ARG A 398 -1.39 8.65 23.58
C ARG A 398 -2.05 7.47 22.87
N VAL A 399 -1.41 6.91 21.83
CA VAL A 399 -1.94 5.77 21.06
C VAL A 399 -1.76 4.47 21.86
N MET A 400 -0.59 4.22 22.43
CA MET A 400 -0.32 3.01 23.22
C MET A 400 -1.17 2.95 24.49
N THR A 401 -1.33 4.08 25.20
CA THR A 401 -2.23 4.20 26.36
C THR A 401 -3.67 3.90 25.96
N PHE A 402 -4.10 4.39 24.80
CA PHE A 402 -5.45 4.11 24.31
C PHE A 402 -5.65 2.62 24.01
N LEU A 403 -4.72 1.92 23.35
CA LEU A 403 -4.77 0.48 23.10
C LEU A 403 -4.87 -0.32 24.41
N ARG A 404 -4.08 0.06 25.41
CA ARG A 404 -4.08 -0.56 26.75
C ARG A 404 -5.41 -0.37 27.46
N ASP A 405 -5.88 0.89 27.57
CA ASP A 405 -7.03 1.26 28.41
C ASP A 405 -8.37 0.87 27.78
N SER A 406 -8.42 0.74 26.45
CA SER A 406 -9.61 0.27 25.71
C SER A 406 -9.66 -1.26 25.54
N ASP A 407 -8.67 -1.99 26.06
CA ASP A 407 -8.52 -3.45 25.96
C ASP A 407 -8.70 -3.97 24.50
N ILE A 408 -8.15 -3.21 23.55
CA ILE A 408 -8.18 -3.61 22.14
C ILE A 408 -7.18 -4.74 21.94
N SER A 409 -7.66 -5.85 21.36
CA SER A 409 -6.87 -7.04 21.07
C SER A 409 -6.75 -7.28 19.56
N ASN A 410 -5.88 -8.20 19.16
CA ASN A 410 -5.69 -8.61 17.78
C ASN A 410 -5.33 -7.42 16.87
N THR A 411 -4.44 -6.56 17.34
CA THR A 411 -3.88 -5.42 16.60
C THR A 411 -2.49 -5.80 16.12
N VAL A 412 -2.29 -5.76 14.80
CA VAL A 412 -1.00 -6.05 14.15
C VAL A 412 -0.61 -4.83 13.32
N PHE A 413 0.56 -4.26 13.58
CA PHE A 413 1.17 -3.27 12.72
C PHE A 413 1.95 -3.96 11.61
N VAL A 414 1.83 -3.46 10.38
CA VAL A 414 2.67 -3.82 9.24
C VAL A 414 3.35 -2.55 8.76
N THR A 415 4.68 -2.57 8.67
CA THR A 415 5.53 -1.38 8.62
C THR A 415 6.60 -1.49 7.52
N GLY A 416 7.02 -0.34 6.95
CA GLY A 416 8.06 -0.20 5.94
C GLY A 416 9.29 0.53 6.43
N ASP A 417 9.82 1.49 5.64
CA ASP A 417 10.83 2.52 5.94
C ASP A 417 12.24 2.00 6.26
N ILE A 418 12.40 1.17 7.27
CA ILE A 418 13.69 0.81 7.87
C ILE A 418 14.56 -0.16 7.03
N HIS A 419 14.07 -0.61 5.88
CA HIS A 419 14.79 -1.47 4.92
C HIS A 419 15.37 -2.78 5.49
N SER A 420 14.69 -3.36 6.48
CA SER A 420 15.08 -4.61 7.14
C SER A 420 13.86 -5.33 7.70
N SER A 421 14.00 -6.64 7.95
CA SER A 421 12.90 -7.48 8.44
C SER A 421 12.88 -7.54 9.95
N TRP A 422 11.71 -7.33 10.57
CA TRP A 422 11.57 -7.40 12.02
C TRP A 422 10.24 -8.04 12.42
N ALA A 423 10.26 -8.80 13.53
CA ALA A 423 9.07 -9.11 14.31
C ALA A 423 9.27 -8.60 15.74
N MET A 424 8.32 -7.82 16.25
CA MET A 424 8.43 -7.12 17.52
C MET A 424 7.15 -7.20 18.34
N ASP A 425 7.31 -7.15 19.68
CA ASP A 425 6.22 -6.84 20.59
C ASP A 425 6.11 -5.32 20.74
N VAL A 426 4.95 -4.75 20.47
CA VAL A 426 4.68 -3.33 20.69
C VAL A 426 4.25 -3.12 22.14
N THR A 427 4.92 -2.21 22.84
CA THR A 427 4.71 -1.92 24.27
C THR A 427 4.47 -0.44 24.50
N LEU A 428 3.93 -0.06 25.65
CA LEU A 428 3.87 1.35 26.06
C LEU A 428 5.28 1.90 26.31
N ASP A 429 6.03 1.20 27.14
CA ASP A 429 7.41 1.52 27.52
C ASP A 429 8.18 0.22 27.83
N SER A 430 9.49 0.31 27.96
CA SER A 430 10.35 -0.85 28.22
C SER A 430 10.36 -1.30 29.69
N GLU A 431 9.89 -0.46 30.63
CA GLU A 431 9.89 -0.78 32.08
C GLU A 431 8.68 -1.65 32.44
N SER A 432 7.55 -1.45 31.77
CA SER A 432 6.33 -2.23 31.99
C SER A 432 6.30 -3.57 31.25
N TYR A 433 7.35 -3.91 30.48
CA TYR A 433 7.42 -5.12 29.66
C TYR A 433 8.28 -6.21 30.31
N ASP A 434 7.71 -7.41 30.46
CA ASP A 434 8.45 -8.62 30.88
C ASP A 434 8.77 -9.49 29.64
N PRO A 435 10.04 -9.64 29.24
CA PRO A 435 10.42 -10.38 28.04
C PRO A 435 10.21 -11.91 28.14
N VAL A 436 9.96 -12.44 29.35
CA VAL A 436 9.73 -13.88 29.57
C VAL A 436 8.24 -14.21 29.52
N THR A 437 7.41 -13.44 30.24
CA THR A 437 5.96 -13.64 30.30
C THR A 437 5.22 -12.91 29.20
N ARG A 438 5.84 -11.91 28.56
CA ARG A 438 5.28 -10.98 27.57
C ARG A 438 4.21 -10.06 28.15
N GLU A 439 4.10 -9.99 29.48
CA GLU A 439 3.26 -9.00 30.14
C GLU A 439 3.71 -7.59 29.75
N GLY A 440 2.77 -6.70 29.45
CA GLY A 440 3.04 -5.35 28.94
C GLY A 440 3.01 -5.20 27.42
N ALA A 441 2.98 -6.30 26.66
CA ALA A 441 2.73 -6.23 25.21
C ALA A 441 1.29 -5.77 24.92
N LEU A 442 1.11 -4.94 23.89
CA LEU A 442 -0.16 -4.35 23.46
C LEU A 442 -0.58 -4.79 22.05
N ALA A 443 0.40 -5.03 21.17
CA ALA A 443 0.22 -5.42 19.78
C ALA A 443 1.48 -6.14 19.27
N GLY A 444 1.39 -6.76 18.08
CA GLY A 444 2.55 -7.22 17.32
C GLY A 444 2.88 -6.24 16.18
N GLU A 445 4.15 -6.21 15.77
CA GLU A 445 4.60 -5.48 14.60
C GLU A 445 5.45 -6.37 13.70
N PHE A 446 5.14 -6.37 12.39
CA PHE A 446 5.88 -7.04 11.33
C PHE A 446 6.37 -6.01 10.32
N ILE A 447 7.68 -5.99 10.04
CA ILE A 447 8.31 -4.97 9.21
C ILE A 447 8.87 -5.60 7.95
N ALA A 448 8.57 -4.97 6.80
CA ALA A 448 9.03 -5.40 5.49
C ALA A 448 10.49 -4.99 5.23
N PRO A 449 11.29 -5.86 4.59
CA PRO A 449 12.71 -5.63 4.38
C PRO A 449 13.04 -4.60 3.29
N GLY A 450 12.05 -4.07 2.59
CA GLY A 450 12.21 -3.30 1.36
C GLY A 450 12.47 -4.17 0.12
N ILE A 451 11.96 -3.75 -1.04
CA ILE A 451 12.14 -4.47 -2.30
C ILE A 451 13.59 -4.37 -2.79
N THR A 452 14.17 -3.16 -2.77
CA THR A 452 15.54 -2.94 -3.27
C THR A 452 16.35 -1.94 -2.44
N ALA A 453 15.73 -1.07 -1.65
CA ALA A 453 16.46 -0.07 -0.88
C ALA A 453 17.32 -0.74 0.21
N PRO A 454 18.62 -0.43 0.30
CA PRO A 454 19.49 -0.96 1.36
C PRO A 454 19.16 -0.33 2.71
N MET A 455 19.38 -1.04 3.79
CA MET A 455 19.28 -0.50 5.14
C MET A 455 20.25 0.66 5.34
N ASP A 456 19.82 1.67 6.11
CA ASP A 456 20.67 2.80 6.50
C ASP A 456 21.95 2.30 7.19
N ALA A 457 23.10 2.78 6.70
CA ALA A 457 24.41 2.44 7.26
C ALA A 457 24.55 2.81 8.75
N ALA A 458 23.85 3.84 9.22
CA ALA A 458 23.84 4.23 10.64
C ALA A 458 23.17 3.16 11.51
N LEU A 459 22.10 2.54 11.04
CA LEU A 459 21.41 1.46 11.76
C LEU A 459 22.19 0.14 11.72
N GLN A 460 22.96 -0.12 10.65
CA GLN A 460 23.85 -1.29 10.56
C GLN A 460 24.98 -1.29 11.59
N MET A 461 25.29 -0.16 12.23
CA MET A 461 26.31 -0.07 13.27
C MET A 461 25.89 -0.73 14.59
N PHE A 462 24.62 -1.02 14.78
CA PHE A 462 24.11 -1.59 16.04
C PHE A 462 23.99 -3.13 15.92
N ASP A 463 24.59 -3.83 16.89
CA ASP A 463 24.43 -5.28 17.03
C ASP A 463 22.97 -5.56 17.46
N PRO A 464 22.23 -6.42 16.73
CA PRO A 464 20.86 -6.79 17.09
C PRO A 464 20.70 -7.28 18.54
N SER A 465 21.72 -7.88 19.12
CA SER A 465 21.72 -8.35 20.52
C SER A 465 21.72 -7.22 21.57
N ALA A 466 22.01 -5.98 21.13
CA ALA A 466 21.99 -4.80 21.99
C ALA A 466 20.61 -4.13 22.04
N PHE A 467 19.67 -4.54 21.18
CA PHE A 467 18.33 -4.00 21.14
C PHE A 467 17.49 -4.43 22.34
N ASP A 468 16.47 -3.63 22.62
CA ASP A 468 15.49 -3.91 23.67
C ASP A 468 14.86 -5.31 23.45
N PRO A 469 14.57 -6.06 24.52
CA PRO A 469 14.00 -7.41 24.45
C PRO A 469 12.60 -7.51 23.79
N VAL A 470 12.01 -6.41 23.38
CA VAL A 470 10.80 -6.40 22.52
C VAL A 470 11.07 -6.91 21.11
N VAL A 471 12.32 -6.80 20.62
CA VAL A 471 12.75 -7.33 19.33
C VAL A 471 12.85 -8.85 19.40
N ARG A 472 12.12 -9.55 18.53
CA ARG A 472 12.01 -11.02 18.52
C ARG A 472 12.71 -11.66 17.34
N TYR A 473 12.69 -10.99 16.20
CA TYR A 473 13.37 -11.37 14.98
C TYR A 473 13.87 -10.14 14.27
N VAL A 474 15.04 -10.22 13.69
CA VAL A 474 15.62 -9.19 12.82
C VAL A 474 16.53 -9.82 11.77
N GLU A 475 16.38 -9.34 10.54
CA GLU A 475 17.28 -9.63 9.42
C GLU A 475 17.56 -8.32 8.68
N GLN A 476 18.82 -7.92 8.56
CA GLN A 476 19.25 -6.60 8.13
C GLN A 476 19.90 -6.59 6.75
N GLU A 477 20.34 -7.73 6.23
CA GLU A 477 21.20 -7.80 5.05
C GLU A 477 20.42 -7.98 3.76
N ARG A 478 19.35 -8.80 3.76
CA ARG A 478 18.61 -9.20 2.56
C ARG A 478 17.36 -8.37 2.35
N ARG A 479 16.94 -8.29 1.10
CA ARG A 479 15.72 -7.58 0.63
C ARG A 479 14.63 -8.59 0.28
N GLY A 480 13.40 -8.13 0.11
CA GLY A 480 12.28 -9.00 -0.21
C GLY A 480 10.94 -8.43 0.23
N TYR A 481 10.09 -9.29 0.75
CA TYR A 481 8.75 -8.97 1.22
C TYR A 481 8.30 -10.02 2.23
N PHE A 482 7.14 -9.84 2.83
CA PHE A 482 6.50 -10.94 3.55
C PHE A 482 5.07 -11.18 3.07
N VAL A 483 4.56 -12.40 3.27
CA VAL A 483 3.14 -12.73 3.11
C VAL A 483 2.50 -12.69 4.49
N LEU A 484 1.50 -11.82 4.65
CA LEU A 484 0.65 -11.80 5.83
C LEU A 484 -0.55 -12.72 5.59
N ASP A 485 -0.59 -13.82 6.30
CA ASP A 485 -1.71 -14.75 6.32
C ASP A 485 -2.59 -14.47 7.55
N VAL A 486 -3.86 -14.20 7.33
CA VAL A 486 -4.82 -13.84 8.38
C VAL A 486 -5.93 -14.88 8.44
N GLN A 487 -6.04 -15.56 9.58
CA GLN A 487 -7.05 -16.55 9.89
C GLN A 487 -7.75 -16.19 11.21
N ALA A 488 -8.80 -16.90 11.56
CA ALA A 488 -9.55 -16.61 12.79
C ALA A 488 -8.72 -16.77 14.07
N ASP A 489 -7.73 -17.66 14.06
CA ASP A 489 -6.90 -18.00 15.22
C ASP A 489 -5.55 -17.30 15.24
N LYS A 490 -5.08 -16.76 14.11
CA LYS A 490 -3.79 -16.07 14.01
C LYS A 490 -3.69 -15.09 12.84
N ALA A 491 -2.73 -14.17 12.96
CA ALA A 491 -2.16 -13.39 11.85
C ALA A 491 -0.68 -13.69 11.79
N GLN A 492 -0.21 -14.34 10.70
CA GLN A 492 1.14 -14.83 10.52
C GLN A 492 1.85 -14.10 9.38
N ALA A 493 3.07 -13.65 9.62
CA ALA A 493 3.97 -13.09 8.61
C ALA A 493 5.06 -14.10 8.26
N ASP A 494 5.19 -14.40 6.96
CA ASP A 494 6.19 -15.29 6.39
C ASP A 494 7.12 -14.47 5.50
N TRP A 495 8.38 -14.26 5.93
CA TRP A 495 9.35 -13.47 5.17
C TRP A 495 9.98 -14.27 4.06
N TYR A 496 9.90 -13.76 2.84
CA TYR A 496 10.54 -14.28 1.64
C TYR A 496 11.64 -13.31 1.20
N LEU A 497 12.88 -13.76 1.31
CA LEU A 497 14.05 -12.94 1.03
C LEU A 497 14.71 -13.35 -0.27
N LEU A 498 15.18 -12.36 -1.00
CA LEU A 498 15.76 -12.48 -2.33
C LEU A 498 17.24 -12.88 -2.26
N ASP A 499 17.74 -13.58 -3.28
CA ASP A 499 19.15 -13.96 -3.39
C ASP A 499 20.09 -12.75 -3.51
N GLY A 500 19.59 -11.62 -4.06
CA GLY A 500 20.28 -10.33 -4.23
C GLY A 500 19.37 -9.37 -4.98
N ILE A 501 19.74 -8.12 -5.09
CA ILE A 501 18.98 -7.09 -5.83
C ILE A 501 19.68 -6.60 -7.08
N ASP A 502 20.93 -7.00 -7.28
CA ASP A 502 21.82 -6.61 -8.38
C ASP A 502 21.65 -7.46 -9.65
N ILE A 503 20.77 -8.45 -9.60
CA ILE A 503 20.42 -9.34 -10.71
C ILE A 503 18.95 -9.19 -11.06
N ASP A 504 18.61 -9.30 -12.36
CA ASP A 504 17.23 -9.16 -12.85
C ASP A 504 16.42 -10.48 -12.79
N GLU A 505 17.09 -11.60 -12.49
CA GLU A 505 16.48 -12.92 -12.29
C GLU A 505 17.12 -13.58 -11.08
N GLY A 506 16.36 -13.75 -10.01
CA GLY A 506 16.79 -14.41 -8.78
C GLY A 506 15.70 -15.26 -8.17
N ASN A 507 16.07 -16.05 -7.15
CA ASN A 507 15.13 -16.83 -6.37
C ASN A 507 14.78 -16.08 -5.08
N GLU A 508 13.74 -16.55 -4.44
CA GLU A 508 13.40 -16.20 -3.06
C GLU A 508 13.50 -17.42 -2.16
N SER A 509 13.71 -17.20 -0.90
CA SER A 509 13.69 -18.24 0.13
C SER A 509 12.92 -17.76 1.35
N LEU A 510 12.17 -18.68 1.97
CA LEU A 510 11.61 -18.42 3.30
C LEU A 510 12.77 -18.27 4.30
N ASP A 511 12.72 -17.20 5.09
CA ASP A 511 13.70 -16.95 6.15
C ASP A 511 13.12 -17.19 7.54
N ALA A 512 11.97 -16.61 7.83
CA ALA A 512 11.32 -16.72 9.13
C ALA A 512 9.80 -16.67 9.00
N SER A 513 9.13 -17.22 10.01
CA SER A 513 7.68 -17.17 10.18
C SER A 513 7.38 -16.75 11.62
N TRP A 514 6.57 -15.69 11.78
CA TRP A 514 6.13 -15.19 13.08
C TRP A 514 4.63 -14.88 13.05
N ALA A 515 3.95 -15.11 14.16
CA ALA A 515 2.51 -14.88 14.24
C ALA A 515 2.10 -14.16 15.51
N MET A 516 0.99 -13.46 15.45
CA MET A 516 0.20 -13.08 16.61
C MET A 516 -1.00 -14.01 16.70
N LEU A 517 -1.20 -14.67 17.85
CA LEU A 517 -2.33 -15.58 18.07
C LEU A 517 -3.55 -14.82 18.58
N ASN A 518 -4.75 -15.26 18.18
CA ASN A 518 -5.99 -14.61 18.57
C ASN A 518 -6.13 -14.54 20.10
N GLY A 519 -6.41 -13.35 20.60
CA GLY A 519 -6.52 -13.05 22.03
C GLY A 519 -5.17 -12.81 22.72
N GLN A 520 -4.06 -12.97 22.02
CA GLN A 520 -2.74 -12.58 22.54
C GLN A 520 -2.37 -11.17 22.04
N LYS A 521 -1.39 -10.56 22.71
CA LYS A 521 -0.89 -9.21 22.39
C LYS A 521 0.61 -9.18 22.09
N HIS A 522 1.21 -10.34 21.79
CA HIS A 522 2.62 -10.51 21.50
C HIS A 522 2.83 -11.47 20.34
N VAL A 523 4.01 -11.39 19.72
CA VAL A 523 4.37 -12.26 18.61
C VAL A 523 5.01 -13.57 19.10
N VAL A 524 4.82 -14.65 18.33
CA VAL A 524 5.40 -15.98 18.58
C VAL A 524 6.03 -16.50 17.30
N GLU A 525 7.16 -17.21 17.43
CA GLU A 525 7.81 -17.88 16.31
C GLU A 525 6.99 -19.08 15.84
N MET A 526 6.95 -19.30 14.53
CA MET A 526 6.23 -20.39 13.89
C MET A 526 7.21 -21.34 13.20
N ASP A 527 6.94 -22.65 13.27
CA ASP A 527 7.83 -23.69 12.70
C ASP A 527 7.81 -23.77 11.16
N SER A 528 6.79 -23.18 10.52
CA SER A 528 6.56 -23.28 9.07
C SER A 528 5.72 -22.13 8.54
N PRO A 529 5.85 -21.80 7.23
CA PRO A 529 4.96 -20.87 6.59
C PRO A 529 3.54 -21.43 6.47
N GLU A 530 2.57 -20.52 6.26
CA GLU A 530 1.21 -20.92 5.96
C GLU A 530 1.08 -21.56 4.57
N THR A 531 0.18 -22.52 4.50
CA THR A 531 -0.12 -23.20 3.24
C THR A 531 -0.86 -22.26 2.30
N PRO A 532 -0.43 -22.12 1.04
CA PRO A 532 -1.17 -21.41 0.01
C PRO A 532 -2.59 -21.94 -0.14
N ASN A 533 -3.51 -21.06 -0.57
CA ASN A 533 -4.88 -21.48 -0.87
C ASN A 533 -4.92 -22.20 -2.22
N ASP A 534 -4.97 -23.52 -2.21
CA ASP A 534 -5.01 -24.38 -3.41
C ASP A 534 -6.25 -24.16 -4.29
N ASP A 535 -7.33 -23.59 -3.74
CA ASP A 535 -8.56 -23.27 -4.47
C ASP A 535 -8.54 -21.87 -5.12
N ALA A 536 -7.43 -21.14 -4.99
CA ALA A 536 -7.29 -19.83 -5.61
C ALA A 536 -7.37 -19.93 -7.14
N PRO A 537 -8.15 -19.04 -7.80
CA PRO A 537 -8.17 -19.00 -9.26
C PRO A 537 -6.78 -18.71 -9.83
N PRO A 538 -6.45 -19.26 -11.02
CA PRO A 538 -5.13 -19.05 -11.61
C PRO A 538 -4.85 -17.57 -11.88
N ALA A 539 -3.57 -17.23 -12.01
CA ALA A 539 -3.14 -15.93 -12.50
C ALA A 539 -3.68 -15.69 -13.92
N ALA A 540 -3.84 -14.42 -14.30
CA ALA A 540 -4.14 -14.06 -15.70
C ALA A 540 -2.95 -14.44 -16.59
N SER A 541 -3.25 -14.91 -17.81
CA SER A 541 -2.25 -15.38 -18.78
C SER A 541 -1.45 -14.24 -19.46
#